data_d13cbd8f732e7b900e30ebbb533b4c92
#
_entry.id   d13cbd8f732e7b900e30ebbb533b4c92
#
_cell.length_a   1.000
_cell.length_b   1.000
_cell.length_c   1.000
_cell.angle_alpha   90.00
_cell.angle_beta   90.00
_cell.angle_gamma   90.00
#
_symmetry.space_group_name_H-M   'P 1'
#
loop_
_entity.id
_entity.type
_entity.pdbx_description
1 polymer ?
#
loop_
_entity_poly.entity_id
_entity_poly.type
_entity_poly.pdbx_seq_one_letter_code
_entity_poly.pdbx_strand_id
1 'polypeptide(L)'
;IVLLTLGKNGSYNISGTVQGVPVSHLVDTGASLTSISARVAAAAGITNCIGFATVNTANGSVRACRALVSEIVFGSFRVSGVFVNVMPNMKFDVLLGNDVLRQFKISHHKGVMLISR
;
A
#
# COMPACT_ATOMS: atom_id res chain seq x y z
N ILE A 1 16.29 8.97 -1.18
CA ILE A 1 16.42 7.74 -2.00
C ILE A 1 16.26 6.54 -1.08
N VAL A 2 15.38 5.65 -1.47
CA VAL A 2 15.19 4.37 -0.79
C VAL A 2 15.64 3.26 -1.71
N LEU A 3 16.48 2.35 -1.18
CA LEU A 3 16.96 1.18 -1.90
C LEU A 3 16.28 -0.06 -1.31
N LEU A 4 15.63 -0.85 -2.16
CA LEU A 4 14.98 -2.09 -1.75
C LEU A 4 15.61 -3.27 -2.47
N THR A 5 15.78 -4.37 -1.73
CA THR A 5 16.18 -5.64 -2.33
C THR A 5 14.97 -6.57 -2.40
N LEU A 6 14.97 -7.46 -3.39
CA LEU A 6 13.90 -8.42 -3.56
C LEU A 6 13.87 -9.37 -2.37
N GLY A 7 12.72 -9.49 -1.74
CA GLY A 7 12.52 -10.39 -0.61
C GLY A 7 12.39 -11.85 -1.04
N LYS A 8 12.36 -12.75 -0.06
CA LYS A 8 12.26 -14.20 -0.27
C LYS A 8 11.01 -14.61 -1.03
N ASN A 9 9.94 -13.85 -0.88
CA ASN A 9 8.65 -14.11 -1.55
C ASN A 9 8.55 -13.47 -2.93
N GLY A 10 9.63 -12.94 -3.48
CA GLY A 10 9.64 -12.28 -4.78
C GLY A 10 9.05 -10.88 -4.77
N SER A 11 8.90 -10.25 -3.61
CA SER A 11 8.28 -8.95 -3.46
C SER A 11 9.26 -7.93 -2.88
N TYR A 12 9.01 -6.65 -3.18
CA TYR A 12 9.71 -5.54 -2.54
C TYR A 12 8.85 -5.01 -1.41
N ASN A 13 9.42 -4.98 -0.20
CA ASN A 13 8.72 -4.52 1.00
C ASN A 13 9.53 -3.40 1.66
N ILE A 14 8.83 -2.45 2.24
CA ILE A 14 9.45 -1.36 2.98
C ILE A 14 8.64 -1.06 4.23
N SER A 15 9.33 -0.92 5.35
CA SER A 15 8.71 -0.55 6.62
C SER A 15 8.24 0.89 6.61
N GLY A 16 7.15 1.15 7.30
CA GLY A 16 6.63 2.49 7.46
C GLY A 16 5.40 2.50 8.36
N THR A 17 4.51 3.46 8.12
CA THR A 17 3.31 3.62 8.93
C THR A 17 2.10 3.96 8.07
N VAL A 18 0.92 3.67 8.63
CA VAL A 18 -0.37 4.19 8.18
C VAL A 18 -0.96 4.92 9.38
N GLN A 19 -1.09 6.23 9.28
CA GLN A 19 -1.58 7.07 10.39
C GLN A 19 -0.90 6.74 11.73
N GLY A 20 0.43 6.58 11.69
CA GLY A 20 1.24 6.28 12.85
C GLY A 20 1.33 4.80 13.23
N VAL A 21 0.52 3.94 12.64
CA VAL A 21 0.55 2.50 12.92
C VAL A 21 1.65 1.82 12.09
N PRO A 22 2.59 1.12 12.74
CA PRO A 22 3.67 0.44 12.03
C PRO A 22 3.14 -0.65 11.10
N VAL A 23 3.62 -0.65 9.87
CA VAL A 23 3.20 -1.61 8.84
C VAL A 23 4.38 -1.98 7.95
N SER A 24 4.21 -3.06 7.21
CA SER A 24 5.05 -3.39 6.07
C SER A 24 4.29 -3.04 4.79
N HIS A 25 4.87 -2.18 3.98
CA HIS A 25 4.32 -1.82 2.67
C HIS A 25 4.90 -2.75 1.61
N LEU A 26 4.03 -3.41 0.86
CA LEU A 26 4.43 -4.15 -0.33
C LEU A 26 4.33 -3.21 -1.53
N VAL A 27 5.42 -3.06 -2.27
CA VAL A 27 5.44 -2.22 -3.47
C VAL A 27 4.92 -3.03 -4.65
N ASP A 28 3.78 -2.63 -5.18
CA ASP A 28 3.11 -3.35 -6.27
C ASP A 28 2.84 -2.43 -7.45
N THR A 29 3.77 -2.41 -8.40
CA THR A 29 3.65 -1.59 -9.61
C THR A 29 2.58 -2.10 -10.58
N GLY A 30 2.06 -3.32 -10.35
CA GLY A 30 0.95 -3.87 -11.13
C GLY A 30 -0.43 -3.47 -10.60
N ALA A 31 -0.51 -2.87 -9.41
CA ALA A 31 -1.77 -2.43 -8.83
C ALA A 31 -2.04 -0.97 -9.17
N SER A 32 -3.26 -0.67 -9.60
CA SER A 32 -3.66 0.71 -9.91
C SER A 32 -3.88 1.55 -8.65
N LEU A 33 -4.44 0.93 -7.62
CA LEU A 33 -4.83 1.59 -6.38
C LEU A 33 -4.18 0.93 -5.18
N THR A 34 -3.89 1.74 -4.17
CA THR A 34 -3.37 1.29 -2.90
C THR A 34 -4.46 0.61 -2.09
N SER A 35 -4.11 -0.51 -1.46
CA SER A 35 -5.00 -1.26 -0.58
C SER A 35 -4.37 -1.43 0.79
N ILE A 36 -5.20 -1.41 1.82
CA ILE A 36 -4.78 -1.74 3.19
C ILE A 36 -5.65 -2.86 3.72
N SER A 37 -5.10 -3.65 4.63
CA SER A 37 -5.89 -4.70 5.28
C SER A 37 -6.90 -4.08 6.25
N ALA A 38 -7.99 -4.81 6.50
CA ALA A 38 -8.97 -4.40 7.51
C ALA A 38 -8.35 -4.34 8.90
N ARG A 39 -7.33 -5.18 9.18
CA ARG A 39 -6.57 -5.15 10.44
C ARG A 39 -5.88 -3.81 10.63
N VAL A 40 -5.18 -3.37 9.59
CA VAL A 40 -4.45 -2.09 9.62
C VAL A 40 -5.44 -0.93 9.73
N ALA A 41 -6.52 -0.96 8.98
CA ALA A 41 -7.55 0.08 9.05
C ALA A 41 -8.11 0.21 10.46
N ALA A 42 -8.44 -0.91 11.11
CA ALA A 42 -8.95 -0.90 12.48
C ALA A 42 -7.93 -0.32 13.46
N ALA A 43 -6.66 -0.76 13.37
CA ALA A 43 -5.60 -0.27 14.24
C ALA A 43 -5.33 1.24 14.03
N ALA A 44 -5.47 1.72 12.81
CA ALA A 44 -5.24 3.13 12.46
C ALA A 44 -6.44 4.04 12.72
N GLY A 45 -7.55 3.49 13.22
CA GLY A 45 -8.76 4.27 13.47
C GLY A 45 -9.53 4.67 12.22
N ILE A 46 -9.33 3.96 11.11
CA ILE A 46 -10.01 4.21 9.85
C ILE A 46 -11.32 3.44 9.87
N THR A 47 -12.42 4.15 10.18
CA THR A 47 -13.72 3.54 10.42
C THR A 47 -14.79 3.96 9.41
N ASN A 48 -14.56 5.03 8.65
CA ASN A 48 -15.55 5.59 7.76
C ASN A 48 -15.29 5.18 6.31
N CYS A 49 -16.23 4.47 5.71
CA CYS A 49 -16.23 4.24 4.28
C CYS A 49 -16.85 5.44 3.57
N ILE A 50 -16.15 6.00 2.60
CA ILE A 50 -16.70 7.04 1.72
C ILE A 50 -17.43 6.45 0.51
N GLY A 51 -17.33 5.14 0.34
CA GLY A 51 -17.92 4.41 -0.75
C GLY A 51 -17.40 2.99 -0.76
N PHE A 52 -17.74 2.25 -1.79
CA PHE A 52 -17.32 0.86 -1.98
C PHE A 52 -16.83 0.65 -3.39
N ALA A 53 -15.94 -0.29 -3.55
CA ALA A 53 -15.43 -0.72 -4.85
C ALA A 53 -15.41 -2.25 -4.92
N THR A 54 -15.60 -2.78 -6.11
CA THR A 54 -15.38 -4.20 -6.37
C THR A 54 -13.95 -4.39 -6.81
N VAL A 55 -13.21 -5.22 -6.08
CA VAL A 55 -11.80 -5.52 -6.37
C VAL A 55 -11.70 -6.97 -6.83
N ASN A 56 -11.11 -7.18 -7.99
CA ASN A 56 -10.87 -8.52 -8.51
C ASN A 56 -9.59 -9.09 -7.92
N THR A 57 -9.71 -10.26 -7.32
CA THR A 57 -8.58 -10.97 -6.73
C THR A 57 -8.45 -12.35 -7.37
N ALA A 58 -7.37 -13.05 -7.07
CA ALA A 58 -7.17 -14.43 -7.52
C ALA A 58 -8.28 -15.37 -7.02
N ASN A 59 -8.93 -15.04 -5.91
CA ASN A 59 -9.98 -15.84 -5.29
C ASN A 59 -11.39 -15.31 -5.61
N GLY A 60 -11.53 -14.47 -6.62
CA GLY A 60 -12.80 -13.88 -7.02
C GLY A 60 -12.90 -12.41 -6.67
N SER A 61 -14.10 -11.86 -6.84
CA SER A 61 -14.37 -10.44 -6.57
C SER A 61 -14.66 -10.22 -5.09
N VAL A 62 -14.13 -9.11 -4.57
CA VAL A 62 -14.33 -8.71 -3.19
C VAL A 62 -14.87 -7.28 -3.18
N ARG A 63 -15.86 -7.02 -2.34
CA ARG A 63 -16.34 -5.66 -2.09
C ARG A 63 -15.44 -5.02 -1.04
N ALA A 64 -14.79 -3.94 -1.39
CA ALA A 64 -13.90 -3.20 -0.51
C ALA A 64 -14.49 -1.87 -0.11
N CYS A 65 -14.26 -1.46 1.13
CA CYS A 65 -14.55 -0.13 1.61
C CYS A 65 -13.52 0.84 1.02
N ARG A 66 -13.97 1.95 0.45
CA ARG A 66 -13.10 3.07 0.08
C ARG A 66 -13.00 4.00 1.27
N ALA A 67 -11.79 4.33 1.69
CA ALA A 67 -11.56 5.18 2.84
C ALA A 67 -10.42 6.15 2.59
N LEU A 68 -10.43 7.27 3.28
CA LEU A 68 -9.35 8.25 3.23
C LEU A 68 -8.35 7.96 4.34
N VAL A 69 -7.09 7.84 3.96
CA VAL A 69 -5.95 7.75 4.88
C VAL A 69 -5.25 9.10 4.89
N SER A 70 -5.10 9.68 6.07
CA SER A 70 -4.49 11.01 6.20
C SER A 70 -3.01 11.01 5.88
N GLU A 71 -2.30 9.92 6.21
CA GLU A 71 -0.86 9.86 6.02
C GLU A 71 -0.37 8.42 5.87
N ILE A 72 0.45 8.21 4.85
CA ILE A 72 1.23 6.99 4.64
C ILE A 72 2.70 7.39 4.66
N VAL A 73 3.51 6.70 5.47
CA VAL A 73 4.97 6.86 5.49
C VAL A 73 5.59 5.55 5.06
N PHE A 74 6.50 5.59 4.11
CA PHE A 74 7.32 4.44 3.73
C PHE A 74 8.76 4.91 3.47
N GLY A 75 9.71 4.27 4.17
CA GLY A 75 11.08 4.77 4.17
C GLY A 75 11.12 6.19 4.71
N SER A 76 11.74 7.10 3.98
CA SER A 76 11.81 8.53 4.30
C SER A 76 10.70 9.35 3.66
N PHE A 77 9.77 8.73 2.94
CA PHE A 77 8.72 9.42 2.20
C PHE A 77 7.42 9.47 2.97
N ARG A 78 6.73 10.61 2.86
CA ARG A 78 5.42 10.84 3.45
C ARG A 78 4.46 11.25 2.35
N VAL A 79 3.30 10.58 2.30
CA VAL A 79 2.23 10.90 1.36
C VAL A 79 0.96 11.17 2.15
N SER A 80 0.34 12.31 1.93
CA SER A 80 -0.86 12.74 2.64
C SER A 80 -2.10 12.57 1.77
N GLY A 81 -3.24 12.26 2.41
CA GLY A 81 -4.53 12.26 1.74
C GLY A 81 -4.67 11.19 0.66
N VAL A 82 -4.51 9.93 1.00
CA VAL A 82 -4.61 8.81 0.06
C VAL A 82 -5.95 8.11 0.24
N PHE A 83 -6.71 7.96 -0.85
CA PHE A 83 -7.89 7.11 -0.85
C PHE A 83 -7.46 5.67 -1.11
N VAL A 84 -7.88 4.77 -0.25
CA VAL A 84 -7.46 3.37 -0.31
C VAL A 84 -8.65 2.43 -0.37
N ASN A 85 -8.41 1.21 -0.84
CA ASN A 85 -9.33 0.09 -0.67
C ASN A 85 -8.99 -0.62 0.63
N VAL A 86 -9.98 -0.78 1.51
CA VAL A 86 -9.82 -1.59 2.73
C VAL A 86 -10.29 -3.00 2.41
N MET A 87 -9.35 -3.94 2.44
CA MET A 87 -9.57 -5.33 2.03
C MET A 87 -9.81 -6.22 3.22
N PRO A 88 -10.96 -6.93 3.28
CA PRO A 88 -11.35 -7.69 4.49
C PRO A 88 -10.41 -8.84 4.85
N ASN A 89 -9.82 -9.52 3.88
CA ASN A 89 -9.02 -10.72 4.13
C ASN A 89 -7.62 -10.68 3.49
N MET A 90 -7.06 -9.49 3.35
CA MET A 90 -5.73 -9.33 2.77
C MET A 90 -4.66 -9.77 3.76
N LYS A 91 -3.72 -10.60 3.32
CA LYS A 91 -2.62 -11.09 4.15
C LYS A 91 -1.55 -10.03 4.40
N PHE A 92 -1.37 -9.13 3.46
CA PHE A 92 -0.39 -8.05 3.57
C PHE A 92 -0.99 -6.89 4.35
N ASP A 93 -0.14 -6.10 4.98
CA ASP A 93 -0.59 -4.89 5.68
C ASP A 93 -1.06 -3.84 4.68
N VAL A 94 -0.21 -3.52 3.72
CA VAL A 94 -0.44 -2.49 2.70
C VAL A 94 0.12 -2.95 1.36
N LEU A 95 -0.65 -2.74 0.31
CA LEU A 95 -0.18 -2.83 -1.08
C LEU A 95 -0.13 -1.42 -1.64
N LEU A 96 1.08 -0.88 -1.85
CA LEU A 96 1.24 0.44 -2.48
C LEU A 96 1.04 0.29 -3.98
N GLY A 97 -0.01 0.92 -4.49
CA GLY A 97 -0.32 0.93 -5.91
C GLY A 97 0.24 2.17 -6.62
N ASN A 98 -0.03 2.24 -7.92
CA ASN A 98 0.49 3.31 -8.76
C ASN A 98 -0.09 4.69 -8.44
N ASP A 99 -1.24 4.75 -7.79
CA ASP A 99 -1.79 6.02 -7.29
C ASP A 99 -0.83 6.74 -6.33
N VAL A 100 -0.08 5.98 -5.54
CA VAL A 100 0.98 6.51 -4.68
C VAL A 100 2.32 6.51 -5.41
N LEU A 101 2.68 5.39 -6.03
CA LEU A 101 4.02 5.18 -6.59
C LEU A 101 4.35 6.12 -7.75
N ARG A 102 3.36 6.57 -8.53
CA ARG A 102 3.59 7.50 -9.65
C ARG A 102 4.10 8.87 -9.22
N GLN A 103 4.03 9.19 -7.93
CA GLN A 103 4.60 10.43 -7.39
C GLN A 103 6.11 10.35 -7.22
N PHE A 104 6.69 9.19 -7.47
CA PHE A 104 8.10 8.87 -7.26
C PHE A 104 8.75 8.37 -8.53
N LYS A 105 10.07 8.48 -8.57
CA LYS A 105 10.88 7.85 -9.61
C LYS A 105 11.27 6.46 -9.13
N ILE A 106 10.96 5.46 -9.93
CA ILE A 106 11.24 4.06 -9.59
C ILE A 106 12.08 3.45 -10.71
N SER A 107 13.17 2.82 -10.34
CA SER A 107 13.99 2.04 -11.26
C SER A 107 14.27 0.67 -10.69
N HIS A 108 14.37 -0.31 -11.58
CA HIS A 108 14.69 -1.70 -11.25
C HIS A 108 15.99 -2.11 -11.94
N HIS A 109 16.85 -2.80 -11.21
CA HIS A 109 18.04 -3.37 -11.80
C HIS A 109 18.51 -4.55 -10.98
N LYS A 110 18.54 -5.75 -11.58
CA LYS A 110 19.09 -6.98 -10.97
C LYS A 110 18.59 -7.24 -9.53
N GLY A 111 17.29 -7.22 -9.34
CA GLY A 111 16.69 -7.50 -8.04
C GLY A 111 16.75 -6.34 -7.06
N VAL A 112 17.18 -5.17 -7.50
CA VAL A 112 17.21 -3.95 -6.68
C VAL A 112 16.23 -2.94 -7.23
N MET A 113 15.43 -2.35 -6.34
CA MET A 113 14.52 -1.26 -6.66
C MET A 113 15.01 0.01 -5.98
N LEU A 114 15.12 1.08 -6.77
CA LEU A 114 15.42 2.43 -6.26
C LEU A 114 14.16 3.27 -6.35
N ILE A 115 13.82 3.92 -5.25
CA ILE A 115 12.71 4.86 -5.19
C ILE A 115 13.26 6.22 -4.75
N SER A 116 12.94 7.25 -5.52
CA SER A 116 13.35 8.63 -5.22
C SER A 116 12.24 9.58 -5.60
N ARG A 117 12.32 10.76 -5.10
CA ARG A 117 11.36 11.82 -5.41
C ARG A 117 11.70 12.65 -6.62
#